data_293c9ebe0a66267357bc0918cecf2d9f
#
_entry.id   293c9ebe0a66267357bc0918cecf2d9f
#
_cell.length_a   1.000
_cell.length_b   1.000
_cell.length_c   1.000
_cell.angle_alpha   90.00
_cell.angle_beta   90.00
_cell.angle_gamma   90.00
#
_symmetry.space_group_name_H-M   'P 1'
#
loop_
_entity.id
_entity.type
_entity.pdbx_description
1 polymer ?
#
loop_
_entity_poly.entity_id
_entity_poly.type
_entity_poly.pdbx_seq_one_letter_code
_entity_poly.pdbx_strand_id
1 'polypeptide(L)'
;MMFAYLRRYYTFLALGALFFLQQTAFAQTAVIDLPSRSVNVPSLVPAFELPLAQALDPETIWQAQQTVTQPASMQGRWIVSAGKRTAAKFSLALQKDHIFTIEVPLVRMDKVELFWRLPGQAWQYAQAGDTVPLSQWPMVGQFSTFLMHSEGNASTMDVLLVMQNAGSASTAVFLNSDRESRERRLLQANVAGLLIGASAMVLVISLLLFLMYRNRSSACLLVYCSAITVGTSILNGYAAIWFTPEWPVFNDAAKPFLGSVISAAMLAASAHSLDRMILGSRARFLAWIVVLSVLAYGVVQAFFLHSQWRLLGGAAGALTCALLAVALSVTAWLRGDVYAPWVVLSALFFSGSAAVVSLGYMQIAGMDLFAVLMTLMLVASSLVLRHVLIVRERFGRAVLGRAAITRFRDPLTALLSYEGFERAVDNLVVRQHSGGGVAHILYFSLTALDSFRYEDGYLVWQRDLVRFAAVLQNSLGVGWHIARLSNSKFGAVRLDDHGSETKESLLTLVLSSCARKIDTEGWADRVGLRMTCANTPLTTTGLQDILRILEQTVRDLPPGKRIALL
;
A
#
# COMPACT_ATOMS: atom_id res chain seq x y z
N MET A 1 26.62 36.98 -33.61
CA MET A 1 25.50 36.21 -32.99
C MET A 1 25.10 36.74 -31.59
N MET A 2 26.01 37.16 -30.74
CA MET A 2 25.74 37.63 -29.38
C MET A 2 24.86 38.91 -29.30
N PHE A 3 24.99 39.88 -30.27
CA PHE A 3 24.17 41.09 -30.30
C PHE A 3 22.68 40.87 -30.64
N ALA A 4 22.35 39.80 -31.37
CA ALA A 4 20.97 39.44 -31.70
C ALA A 4 20.23 38.81 -30.50
N TYR A 5 20.94 38.12 -29.61
CA TYR A 5 20.39 37.53 -28.37
C TYR A 5 20.13 38.62 -27.30
N LEU A 6 21.03 39.56 -27.14
CA LEU A 6 20.86 40.70 -26.21
C LEU A 6 19.66 41.58 -26.60
N ARG A 7 19.46 41.83 -27.91
CA ARG A 7 18.31 42.63 -28.39
C ARG A 7 16.97 41.93 -28.16
N ARG A 8 16.91 40.59 -28.23
CA ARG A 8 15.71 39.83 -27.87
C ARG A 8 15.45 39.82 -26.35
N TYR A 9 16.48 39.80 -25.53
CA TYR A 9 16.35 39.87 -24.07
C TYR A 9 15.83 41.23 -23.60
N TYR A 10 16.30 42.34 -24.18
CA TYR A 10 15.82 43.68 -23.85
C TYR A 10 14.40 43.94 -24.38
N THR A 11 13.99 43.37 -25.50
CA THR A 11 12.60 43.45 -25.96
C THR A 11 11.66 42.60 -25.07
N PHE A 12 12.10 41.49 -24.55
CA PHE A 12 11.32 40.73 -23.57
C PHE A 12 11.21 41.41 -22.21
N LEU A 13 12.27 42.08 -21.73
CA LEU A 13 12.26 42.88 -20.52
C LEU A 13 11.41 44.16 -20.69
N ALA A 14 11.46 44.80 -21.83
CA ALA A 14 10.64 45.97 -22.12
C ALA A 14 9.16 45.63 -22.31
N LEU A 15 8.83 44.49 -22.93
CA LEU A 15 7.47 43.95 -22.98
C LEU A 15 6.98 43.50 -21.60
N GLY A 16 7.85 42.91 -20.76
CA GLY A 16 7.54 42.59 -19.37
C GLY A 16 7.30 43.87 -18.53
N ALA A 17 8.07 44.93 -18.72
CA ALA A 17 7.87 46.19 -18.02
C ALA A 17 6.61 46.96 -18.49
N LEU A 18 6.23 46.85 -19.76
CA LEU A 18 4.97 47.37 -20.28
C LEU A 18 3.75 46.63 -19.78
N PHE A 19 3.89 45.33 -19.46
CA PHE A 19 2.83 44.54 -18.80
C PHE A 19 2.67 44.90 -17.32
N PHE A 20 3.67 45.52 -16.69
CA PHE A 20 3.65 45.99 -15.29
C PHE A 20 3.17 47.46 -15.12
N LEU A 21 2.90 48.17 -16.17
CA LEU A 21 2.08 49.38 -16.09
C LEU A 21 0.62 48.94 -15.92
N GLN A 22 0.30 48.43 -14.74
CA GLN A 22 -1.08 48.24 -14.30
C GLN A 22 -1.76 49.60 -14.36
N GLN A 23 -2.56 49.81 -15.39
CA GLN A 23 -3.60 50.82 -15.33
C GLN A 23 -4.38 50.57 -14.05
N THR A 24 -4.40 51.52 -13.15
CA THR A 24 -5.27 51.46 -11.96
C THR A 24 -6.71 51.49 -12.45
N ALA A 25 -7.21 50.31 -12.78
CA ALA A 25 -8.62 50.12 -13.11
C ALA A 25 -9.41 50.06 -11.81
N PHE A 26 -10.46 50.86 -11.73
CA PHE A 26 -11.43 50.73 -10.63
C PHE A 26 -12.43 49.65 -10.95
N ALA A 27 -12.86 48.91 -9.92
CA ALA A 27 -13.86 47.88 -10.05
C ALA A 27 -15.21 48.53 -10.39
N GLN A 28 -15.59 48.51 -11.66
CA GLN A 28 -16.94 48.87 -12.09
C GLN A 28 -17.89 47.71 -11.84
N THR A 29 -19.13 48.02 -11.49
CA THR A 29 -20.16 47.03 -11.31
C THR A 29 -20.55 46.47 -12.68
N ALA A 30 -20.22 45.21 -12.94
CA ALA A 30 -20.63 44.50 -14.15
C ALA A 30 -22.09 44.03 -13.98
N VAL A 31 -22.91 44.18 -15.01
CA VAL A 31 -24.25 43.57 -15.06
C VAL A 31 -24.14 42.27 -15.81
N ILE A 32 -24.57 41.20 -15.18
CA ILE A 32 -24.56 39.85 -15.74
C ILE A 32 -26.01 39.38 -15.94
N ASP A 33 -26.37 38.99 -17.15
CA ASP A 33 -27.66 38.36 -17.41
C ASP A 33 -27.71 36.98 -16.77
N LEU A 34 -28.87 36.65 -16.20
CA LEU A 34 -29.09 35.28 -15.67
C LEU A 34 -28.97 34.27 -16.81
N PRO A 35 -28.03 33.35 -16.75
CA PRO A 35 -27.74 32.51 -17.89
C PRO A 35 -28.69 31.32 -17.99
N SER A 36 -29.03 30.98 -19.23
CA SER A 36 -29.59 29.64 -19.55
C SER A 36 -28.55 28.54 -19.42
N ARG A 37 -27.25 28.89 -19.37
CA ARG A 37 -26.09 27.99 -19.16
C ARG A 37 -25.19 28.52 -18.07
N SER A 38 -24.32 27.65 -17.53
CA SER A 38 -23.33 28.01 -16.51
C SER A 38 -22.42 29.16 -16.99
N VAL A 39 -22.32 30.20 -16.19
CA VAL A 39 -21.41 31.34 -16.42
C VAL A 39 -20.32 31.35 -15.36
N ASN A 40 -19.08 31.50 -15.81
CA ASN A 40 -17.95 31.66 -14.93
C ASN A 40 -17.75 33.15 -14.62
N VAL A 41 -18.11 33.58 -13.43
CA VAL A 41 -18.09 34.99 -12.99
C VAL A 41 -16.70 35.63 -13.06
N PRO A 42 -15.60 34.99 -12.63
CA PRO A 42 -14.24 35.53 -12.80
C PRO A 42 -13.83 35.88 -14.22
N SER A 43 -14.48 35.33 -15.24
CA SER A 43 -14.22 35.69 -16.64
C SER A 43 -14.82 37.02 -17.03
N LEU A 44 -15.79 37.51 -16.26
CA LEU A 44 -16.57 38.72 -16.58
C LEU A 44 -16.34 39.83 -15.58
N VAL A 45 -16.07 39.49 -14.31
CA VAL A 45 -16.01 40.43 -13.20
C VAL A 45 -14.60 40.52 -12.63
N PRO A 46 -14.04 41.70 -12.45
CA PRO A 46 -12.78 41.90 -11.72
C PRO A 46 -12.98 41.72 -10.22
N ALA A 47 -11.91 41.32 -9.52
CA ALA A 47 -11.89 41.24 -8.07
C ALA A 47 -10.93 42.25 -7.44
N PHE A 48 -11.15 42.55 -6.18
CA PHE A 48 -10.33 43.42 -5.38
C PHE A 48 -10.03 42.82 -4.00
N GLU A 49 -8.97 43.28 -3.37
CA GLU A 49 -8.56 42.79 -2.05
C GLU A 49 -9.02 43.75 -0.95
N LEU A 50 -9.51 43.16 0.14
CA LEU A 50 -9.87 43.86 1.37
C LEU A 50 -8.97 43.39 2.52
N PRO A 51 -8.48 44.32 3.37
CA PRO A 51 -7.76 43.95 4.58
C PRO A 51 -8.65 43.12 5.55
N LEU A 52 -8.06 42.17 6.25
CA LEU A 52 -8.81 41.38 7.27
C LEU A 52 -9.36 42.24 8.40
N ALA A 53 -8.65 43.29 8.77
CA ALA A 53 -9.05 44.20 9.83
C ALA A 53 -10.22 45.15 9.44
N GLN A 54 -10.55 45.26 8.14
CA GLN A 54 -11.66 46.09 7.69
C GLN A 54 -12.99 45.43 8.05
N ALA A 55 -13.88 46.20 8.68
CA ALA A 55 -15.26 45.74 8.93
C ALA A 55 -15.97 45.48 7.59
N LEU A 56 -16.72 44.37 7.52
CA LEU A 56 -17.51 44.02 6.35
C LEU A 56 -18.88 44.74 6.42
N ASP A 57 -18.88 46.02 6.12
CA ASP A 57 -20.11 46.78 5.84
C ASP A 57 -20.38 46.72 4.34
N PRO A 58 -21.40 45.99 3.87
CA PRO A 58 -21.65 45.79 2.44
C PRO A 58 -22.01 47.10 1.74
N GLU A 59 -22.67 48.06 2.41
CA GLU A 59 -23.01 49.34 1.80
C GLU A 59 -21.77 50.19 1.52
N THR A 60 -20.91 50.33 2.53
CA THR A 60 -19.64 51.09 2.37
C THR A 60 -18.74 50.45 1.30
N ILE A 61 -18.64 49.11 1.26
CA ILE A 61 -17.83 48.43 0.24
C ILE A 61 -18.44 48.57 -1.15
N TRP A 62 -19.77 48.56 -1.26
CA TRP A 62 -20.48 48.69 -2.53
C TRP A 62 -20.29 50.08 -3.12
N GLN A 63 -20.43 51.11 -2.31
CA GLN A 63 -20.31 52.51 -2.76
C GLN A 63 -18.87 52.95 -3.03
N ALA A 64 -17.90 52.37 -2.33
CA ALA A 64 -16.50 52.75 -2.47
C ALA A 64 -15.94 52.35 -3.86
N GLN A 65 -15.10 53.25 -4.42
CA GLN A 65 -14.28 52.90 -5.57
C GLN A 65 -13.13 52.00 -5.11
N GLN A 66 -13.21 50.73 -5.43
CA GLN A 66 -12.19 49.74 -5.09
C GLN A 66 -11.17 49.61 -6.22
N THR A 67 -9.88 49.61 -5.89
CA THR A 67 -8.82 49.34 -6.86
C THR A 67 -8.86 47.88 -7.29
N VAL A 68 -8.99 47.61 -8.57
CA VAL A 68 -8.96 46.27 -9.12
C VAL A 68 -7.57 45.65 -8.90
N THR A 69 -7.50 44.59 -8.13
CA THR A 69 -6.27 43.81 -7.94
C THR A 69 -6.17 42.65 -8.91
N GLN A 70 -7.31 42.15 -9.36
CA GLN A 70 -7.40 41.04 -10.31
C GLN A 70 -8.40 41.40 -11.40
N PRO A 71 -7.96 41.69 -12.63
CA PRO A 71 -8.86 41.94 -13.75
C PRO A 71 -9.65 40.68 -14.09
N ALA A 72 -10.73 40.85 -14.83
CA ALA A 72 -11.44 39.72 -15.41
C ALA A 72 -10.48 38.85 -16.21
N SER A 73 -10.43 37.53 -15.94
CA SER A 73 -9.37 36.65 -16.41
C SER A 73 -9.92 35.62 -17.41
N MET A 74 -9.24 35.50 -18.57
CA MET A 74 -9.54 34.41 -19.51
C MET A 74 -9.40 33.01 -18.88
N GLN A 75 -8.62 32.84 -17.81
CA GLN A 75 -8.53 31.61 -17.07
C GLN A 75 -9.77 31.33 -16.20
N GLY A 76 -10.65 32.34 -16.03
CA GLY A 76 -11.89 32.23 -15.29
C GLY A 76 -11.72 31.86 -13.82
N ARG A 77 -10.71 32.46 -13.15
CA ARG A 77 -10.41 32.18 -11.74
C ARG A 77 -9.94 33.44 -11.02
N TRP A 78 -10.36 33.54 -9.76
CA TRP A 78 -9.79 34.52 -8.82
C TRP A 78 -8.80 33.83 -7.88
N ILE A 79 -7.78 34.60 -7.52
CA ILE A 79 -6.80 34.22 -6.52
C ILE A 79 -7.24 34.79 -5.18
N VAL A 80 -7.47 33.90 -4.20
CA VAL A 80 -7.71 34.31 -2.82
C VAL A 80 -6.37 34.34 -2.11
N SER A 81 -5.86 35.54 -1.83
CA SER A 81 -4.54 35.75 -1.21
C SER A 81 -4.59 35.39 0.29
N ALA A 82 -3.54 34.71 0.78
CA ALA A 82 -3.40 34.43 2.20
C ALA A 82 -3.38 35.74 3.03
N GLY A 83 -4.15 35.75 4.12
CA GLY A 83 -4.18 36.89 5.02
C GLY A 83 -4.95 38.11 4.52
N LYS A 84 -5.70 37.97 3.43
CA LYS A 84 -6.59 38.99 2.86
C LYS A 84 -7.94 38.40 2.53
N ARG A 85 -8.92 39.28 2.27
CA ARG A 85 -10.21 38.89 1.67
C ARG A 85 -10.20 39.27 0.21
N THR A 86 -10.67 38.37 -0.66
CA THR A 86 -10.91 38.66 -2.07
C THR A 86 -12.39 38.91 -2.26
N ALA A 87 -12.75 40.05 -2.79
CA ALA A 87 -14.13 40.45 -2.98
C ALA A 87 -14.41 40.80 -4.44
N ALA A 88 -15.65 40.58 -4.86
CA ALA A 88 -16.15 40.98 -6.17
C ALA A 88 -17.57 41.54 -6.02
N LYS A 89 -17.87 42.59 -6.76
CA LYS A 89 -19.19 43.21 -6.82
C LYS A 89 -19.74 43.17 -8.25
N PHE A 90 -21.00 42.74 -8.38
CA PHE A 90 -21.69 42.67 -9.68
C PHE A 90 -23.19 42.75 -9.48
N SER A 91 -23.92 43.15 -10.51
CA SER A 91 -25.37 43.11 -10.52
C SER A 91 -25.86 42.03 -11.46
N LEU A 92 -26.90 41.29 -11.05
CA LEU A 92 -27.55 40.29 -11.86
C LEU A 92 -28.83 40.86 -12.47
N ALA A 93 -29.00 40.72 -13.77
CA ALA A 93 -30.26 41.00 -14.43
C ALA A 93 -31.22 39.83 -14.17
N LEU A 94 -32.27 40.07 -13.42
CA LEU A 94 -33.19 39.01 -12.98
C LEU A 94 -34.25 38.74 -14.05
N GLN A 95 -34.58 37.46 -14.20
CA GLN A 95 -35.75 36.99 -14.90
C GLN A 95 -36.82 36.63 -13.85
N LYS A 96 -38.08 36.85 -14.19
CA LYS A 96 -39.19 36.58 -13.28
C LYS A 96 -39.24 35.11 -12.85
N ASP A 97 -39.40 34.85 -11.55
CA ASP A 97 -39.53 33.53 -10.94
C ASP A 97 -38.44 32.54 -11.35
N HIS A 98 -37.19 33.01 -11.45
CA HIS A 98 -36.03 32.20 -11.79
C HIS A 98 -35.24 31.75 -10.57
N ILE A 99 -34.91 30.46 -10.49
CA ILE A 99 -34.06 29.89 -9.46
C ILE A 99 -32.66 29.70 -10.05
N PHE A 100 -31.65 30.18 -9.36
CA PHE A 100 -30.26 30.05 -9.75
C PHE A 100 -29.36 29.82 -8.53
N THR A 101 -28.13 29.39 -8.77
CA THR A 101 -27.15 29.16 -7.72
C THR A 101 -25.85 29.90 -8.00
N ILE A 102 -25.24 30.45 -6.93
CA ILE A 102 -23.86 30.92 -6.94
C ILE A 102 -23.04 29.84 -6.23
N GLU A 103 -22.08 29.27 -6.94
CA GLU A 103 -21.26 28.15 -6.49
C GLU A 103 -19.79 28.48 -6.50
N VAL A 104 -19.10 28.24 -5.37
CA VAL A 104 -17.64 28.35 -5.22
C VAL A 104 -17.08 26.93 -5.07
N PRO A 105 -16.64 26.28 -6.17
CA PRO A 105 -16.30 24.86 -6.17
C PRO A 105 -14.89 24.60 -5.59
N LEU A 106 -14.71 24.94 -4.34
CA LEU A 106 -13.48 24.70 -3.60
C LEU A 106 -13.80 24.16 -2.20
N VAL A 107 -13.62 22.86 -2.00
CA VAL A 107 -13.92 22.14 -0.74
C VAL A 107 -13.22 22.72 0.49
N ARG A 108 -12.08 23.38 0.29
CA ARG A 108 -11.22 23.92 1.36
C ARG A 108 -11.21 25.43 1.42
N MET A 109 -12.23 26.10 0.96
CA MET A 109 -12.39 27.54 1.16
C MET A 109 -12.82 27.76 2.61
N ASP A 110 -12.03 28.52 3.37
CA ASP A 110 -12.28 28.72 4.80
C ASP A 110 -13.63 29.40 5.02
N LYS A 111 -13.86 30.51 4.32
CA LYS A 111 -15.10 31.25 4.43
C LYS A 111 -15.49 31.92 3.12
N VAL A 112 -16.75 31.80 2.77
CA VAL A 112 -17.42 32.50 1.67
C VAL A 112 -18.62 33.23 2.27
N GLU A 113 -18.65 34.53 2.07
CA GLU A 113 -19.71 35.44 2.54
C GLU A 113 -20.39 36.03 1.31
N LEU A 114 -21.68 35.86 1.21
CA LEU A 114 -22.50 36.39 0.14
C LEU A 114 -23.45 37.45 0.72
N PHE A 115 -23.38 38.64 0.21
CA PHE A 115 -24.33 39.70 0.48
C PHE A 115 -25.09 39.99 -0.81
N TRP A 116 -26.40 40.19 -0.69
CA TRP A 116 -27.23 40.52 -1.83
C TRP A 116 -28.38 41.42 -1.42
N ARG A 117 -28.87 42.25 -2.35
CA ARG A 117 -30.04 43.05 -2.16
C ARG A 117 -30.82 43.25 -3.47
N LEU A 118 -32.12 43.46 -3.36
CA LEU A 118 -32.96 44.02 -4.42
C LEU A 118 -32.98 45.53 -4.30
N PRO A 119 -33.27 46.27 -5.40
CA PRO A 119 -33.35 47.75 -5.36
C PRO A 119 -34.29 48.22 -4.27
N GLY A 120 -33.80 49.13 -3.41
CA GLY A 120 -34.56 49.67 -2.28
C GLY A 120 -34.73 48.77 -1.05
N GLN A 121 -34.10 47.60 -1.04
CA GLN A 121 -34.12 46.67 0.11
C GLN A 121 -32.80 46.72 0.87
N ALA A 122 -32.83 46.24 2.14
CA ALA A 122 -31.64 46.05 2.96
C ALA A 122 -30.82 44.85 2.44
N TRP A 123 -29.51 44.88 2.72
CA TRP A 123 -28.63 43.77 2.42
C TRP A 123 -29.01 42.50 3.19
N GLN A 124 -29.16 41.43 2.49
CA GLN A 124 -29.27 40.08 3.02
C GLN A 124 -27.90 39.42 3.06
N TYR A 125 -27.73 38.43 3.91
CA TYR A 125 -26.45 37.80 4.17
C TYR A 125 -26.56 36.29 4.30
N ALA A 126 -25.59 35.60 3.74
CA ALA A 126 -25.41 34.15 3.96
C ALA A 126 -23.91 33.82 3.97
N GLN A 127 -23.56 32.75 4.65
CA GLN A 127 -22.17 32.29 4.75
C GLN A 127 -22.07 30.79 4.54
N ALA A 128 -20.92 30.36 4.03
CA ALA A 128 -20.53 28.97 3.89
C ALA A 128 -19.00 28.86 3.95
N GLY A 129 -18.46 27.68 4.01
CA GLY A 129 -17.01 27.44 3.99
C GLY A 129 -16.56 26.47 5.09
N ASP A 130 -15.32 26.07 4.99
CA ASP A 130 -14.73 25.02 5.79
C ASP A 130 -14.63 25.32 7.28
N THR A 131 -14.60 26.60 7.63
CA THR A 131 -14.59 27.08 9.03
C THR A 131 -15.99 27.42 9.56
N VAL A 132 -17.04 27.22 8.75
CA VAL A 132 -18.44 27.49 9.11
C VAL A 132 -19.16 26.16 9.32
N PRO A 133 -19.88 25.96 10.47
CA PRO A 133 -20.70 24.77 10.66
C PRO A 133 -21.70 24.54 9.54
N LEU A 134 -21.87 23.29 9.11
CA LEU A 134 -22.74 22.97 7.98
C LEU A 134 -24.22 23.33 8.21
N SER A 135 -24.65 23.40 9.46
CA SER A 135 -26.00 23.87 9.84
C SER A 135 -26.26 25.35 9.46
N GLN A 136 -25.20 26.15 9.27
CA GLN A 136 -25.28 27.57 8.89
C GLN A 136 -25.19 27.77 7.37
N TRP A 137 -24.93 26.72 6.60
CA TRP A 137 -24.82 26.83 5.16
C TRP A 137 -26.22 26.93 4.54
N PRO A 138 -26.44 27.81 3.56
CA PRO A 138 -27.70 27.91 2.86
C PRO A 138 -28.11 26.62 2.14
N MET A 139 -27.09 25.87 1.67
CA MET A 139 -27.27 24.57 1.06
C MET A 139 -26.13 23.64 1.47
N VAL A 140 -26.48 22.54 2.13
CA VAL A 140 -25.51 21.51 2.50
C VAL A 140 -24.98 20.81 1.25
N GLY A 141 -23.66 20.76 1.10
CA GLY A 141 -22.99 20.16 -0.05
C GLY A 141 -21.47 20.08 0.12
N GLN A 142 -20.81 19.64 -0.94
CA GLN A 142 -19.34 19.57 -0.98
C GLN A 142 -18.68 20.94 -1.06
N PHE A 143 -19.38 21.92 -1.64
CA PHE A 143 -18.89 23.26 -1.93
C PHE A 143 -19.84 24.30 -1.39
N SER A 144 -19.30 25.51 -1.15
CA SER A 144 -20.10 26.66 -0.79
C SER A 144 -21.06 27.00 -1.94
N THR A 145 -22.35 26.70 -1.76
CA THR A 145 -23.40 26.92 -2.74
C THR A 145 -24.51 27.75 -2.12
N PHE A 146 -24.90 28.80 -2.80
CA PHE A 146 -25.95 29.73 -2.39
C PHE A 146 -27.11 29.61 -3.38
N LEU A 147 -28.27 29.15 -2.88
CA LEU A 147 -29.50 29.09 -3.65
C LEU A 147 -30.19 30.45 -3.62
N MET A 148 -30.44 31.00 -4.76
CA MET A 148 -31.05 32.31 -4.93
C MET A 148 -32.37 32.18 -5.68
N HIS A 149 -33.34 32.97 -5.29
CA HIS A 149 -34.64 33.05 -5.94
C HIS A 149 -34.90 34.48 -6.34
N SER A 150 -35.31 34.70 -7.60
CA SER A 150 -35.75 36.01 -8.05
C SER A 150 -37.27 36.14 -7.82
N GLU A 151 -37.65 36.82 -6.75
CA GLU A 151 -39.04 37.09 -6.45
C GLU A 151 -39.51 38.42 -7.07
N GLY A 152 -40.69 38.41 -7.66
CA GLY A 152 -41.40 39.60 -8.10
C GLY A 152 -40.89 40.27 -9.39
N ASN A 153 -41.10 41.57 -9.52
CA ASN A 153 -40.81 42.38 -10.72
C ASN A 153 -39.43 43.11 -10.67
N ALA A 154 -38.54 42.74 -9.75
CA ALA A 154 -37.22 43.34 -9.68
C ALA A 154 -36.40 43.03 -10.95
N SER A 155 -35.87 44.05 -11.59
CA SER A 155 -35.06 43.90 -12.81
C SER A 155 -33.59 43.56 -12.54
N THR A 156 -33.08 43.89 -11.35
CA THR A 156 -31.68 43.70 -11.00
C THR A 156 -31.53 43.29 -9.53
N MET A 157 -30.45 42.60 -9.21
CA MET A 157 -30.01 42.24 -7.86
C MET A 157 -28.53 42.57 -7.70
N ASP A 158 -28.20 43.39 -6.71
CA ASP A 158 -26.81 43.65 -6.37
C ASP A 158 -26.23 42.53 -5.55
N VAL A 159 -25.02 42.07 -5.89
CA VAL A 159 -24.32 40.96 -5.25
C VAL A 159 -22.90 41.38 -4.88
N LEU A 160 -22.54 41.17 -3.61
CA LEU A 160 -21.16 41.31 -3.12
C LEU A 160 -20.73 39.93 -2.56
N LEU A 161 -19.77 39.34 -3.24
CA LEU A 161 -19.16 38.03 -2.84
C LEU A 161 -17.81 38.34 -2.20
N VAL A 162 -17.61 37.83 -0.99
CA VAL A 162 -16.35 37.95 -0.24
C VAL A 162 -15.83 36.58 0.08
N MET A 163 -14.60 36.27 -0.26
CA MET A 163 -13.94 35.00 -0.02
C MET A 163 -12.69 35.21 0.84
N GLN A 164 -12.50 34.34 1.80
CA GLN A 164 -11.35 34.34 2.69
C GLN A 164 -10.78 32.92 2.76
N ASN A 165 -9.45 32.83 2.68
CA ASN A 165 -8.77 31.56 2.91
C ASN A 165 -7.45 31.83 3.65
N ALA A 166 -7.14 30.98 4.61
CA ALA A 166 -5.92 31.09 5.40
C ALA A 166 -4.66 30.88 4.54
N GLY A 167 -4.73 30.06 3.48
CA GLY A 167 -3.70 29.89 2.44
C GLY A 167 -4.09 30.57 1.13
N SER A 168 -3.12 30.77 0.25
CA SER A 168 -3.45 31.19 -1.10
C SER A 168 -4.24 30.08 -1.82
N ALA A 169 -5.33 30.44 -2.45
CA ALA A 169 -6.19 29.53 -3.20
C ALA A 169 -6.63 30.14 -4.51
N SER A 170 -6.90 29.32 -5.52
CA SER A 170 -7.50 29.77 -6.78
C SER A 170 -8.84 29.07 -6.97
N THR A 171 -9.88 29.84 -7.22
CA THR A 171 -11.21 29.29 -7.41
C THR A 171 -11.94 29.95 -8.56
N ALA A 172 -12.75 29.16 -9.26
CA ALA A 172 -13.78 29.67 -10.12
C ALA A 172 -15.01 30.02 -9.26
N VAL A 173 -15.88 30.83 -9.78
CA VAL A 173 -17.21 31.06 -9.21
C VAL A 173 -18.21 30.91 -10.34
N PHE A 174 -19.16 30.02 -10.17
CA PHE A 174 -20.15 29.74 -11.20
C PHE A 174 -21.51 30.27 -10.81
N LEU A 175 -22.13 30.92 -11.76
CA LEU A 175 -23.53 31.24 -11.75
C LEU A 175 -24.23 30.20 -12.61
N ASN A 176 -25.04 29.34 -12.00
CA ASN A 176 -25.68 28.21 -12.66
C ASN A 176 -27.21 28.34 -12.60
N SER A 177 -27.91 27.88 -13.64
CA SER A 177 -29.31 27.58 -13.51
C SER A 177 -29.51 26.40 -12.55
N ASP A 178 -30.71 26.28 -11.95
CA ASP A 178 -31.01 25.19 -11.03
C ASP A 178 -30.78 23.79 -11.66
N ARG A 179 -31.13 23.64 -12.93
CA ARG A 179 -30.92 22.38 -13.66
C ARG A 179 -29.43 22.03 -13.78
N GLU A 180 -28.60 22.99 -14.24
CA GLU A 180 -27.18 22.75 -14.42
C GLU A 180 -26.46 22.54 -13.09
N SER A 181 -26.87 23.27 -12.05
CA SER A 181 -26.34 23.05 -10.69
C SER A 181 -26.62 21.63 -10.20
N ARG A 182 -27.81 21.08 -10.45
CA ARG A 182 -28.13 19.69 -10.10
C ARG A 182 -27.31 18.68 -10.92
N GLU A 183 -27.21 18.87 -12.24
CA GLU A 183 -26.44 17.98 -13.11
C GLU A 183 -24.96 17.97 -12.70
N ARG A 184 -24.36 19.12 -12.44
CA ARG A 184 -22.98 19.25 -11.99
C ARG A 184 -22.75 18.57 -10.63
N ARG A 185 -23.62 18.80 -9.65
CA ARG A 185 -23.56 18.15 -8.34
C ARG A 185 -23.68 16.64 -8.42
N LEU A 186 -24.56 16.13 -9.27
CA LEU A 186 -24.68 14.69 -9.51
C LEU A 186 -23.39 14.11 -10.10
N LEU A 187 -22.81 14.76 -11.10
CA LEU A 187 -21.54 14.33 -11.68
C LEU A 187 -20.42 14.30 -10.64
N GLN A 188 -20.28 15.35 -9.86
CA GLN A 188 -19.27 15.45 -8.81
C GLN A 188 -19.49 14.39 -7.71
N ALA A 189 -20.73 14.17 -7.29
CA ALA A 189 -21.06 13.14 -6.33
C ALA A 189 -20.73 11.73 -6.85
N ASN A 190 -21.02 11.46 -8.13
CA ASN A 190 -20.69 10.18 -8.77
C ASN A 190 -19.18 9.96 -8.84
N VAL A 191 -18.40 10.97 -9.26
CA VAL A 191 -16.94 10.90 -9.33
C VAL A 191 -16.34 10.68 -7.94
N ALA A 192 -16.76 11.47 -6.95
CA ALA A 192 -16.28 11.32 -5.58
C ALA A 192 -16.68 9.95 -4.98
N GLY A 193 -17.91 9.51 -5.22
CA GLY A 193 -18.39 8.18 -4.80
C GLY A 193 -17.55 7.05 -5.40
N LEU A 194 -17.19 7.15 -6.68
CA LEU A 194 -16.31 6.19 -7.35
C LEU A 194 -14.90 6.17 -6.73
N LEU A 195 -14.34 7.34 -6.43
CA LEU A 195 -13.02 7.44 -5.81
C LEU A 195 -12.99 6.91 -4.38
N ILE A 196 -14.01 7.25 -3.58
CA ILE A 196 -14.17 6.74 -2.21
C ILE A 196 -14.41 5.23 -2.26
N GLY A 197 -15.28 4.75 -3.17
CA GLY A 197 -15.55 3.33 -3.35
C GLY A 197 -14.31 2.54 -3.75
N ALA A 198 -13.50 3.05 -4.68
CA ALA A 198 -12.25 2.42 -5.09
C ALA A 198 -11.24 2.33 -3.93
N SER A 199 -11.08 3.41 -3.15
CA SER A 199 -10.20 3.41 -1.99
C SER A 199 -10.72 2.48 -0.87
N ALA A 200 -12.04 2.44 -0.64
CA ALA A 200 -12.67 1.54 0.32
C ALA A 200 -12.53 0.06 -0.09
N MET A 201 -12.64 -0.26 -1.37
CA MET A 201 -12.39 -1.61 -1.87
C MET A 201 -10.96 -2.07 -1.57
N VAL A 202 -9.97 -1.19 -1.82
CA VAL A 202 -8.56 -1.50 -1.50
C VAL A 202 -8.37 -1.68 0.01
N LEU A 203 -9.06 -0.88 0.84
CA LEU A 203 -9.06 -1.03 2.29
C LEU A 203 -9.62 -2.39 2.72
N VAL A 204 -10.77 -2.80 2.21
CA VAL A 204 -11.39 -4.10 2.53
C VAL A 204 -10.45 -5.25 2.17
N ILE A 205 -9.85 -5.22 0.98
CA ILE A 205 -8.89 -6.26 0.58
C ILE A 205 -7.65 -6.25 1.49
N SER A 206 -7.16 -5.07 1.90
CA SER A 206 -6.02 -4.96 2.82
C SER A 206 -6.36 -5.47 4.22
N LEU A 207 -7.60 -5.29 4.67
CA LEU A 207 -8.11 -5.87 5.92
C LEU A 207 -8.13 -7.40 5.83
N LEU A 208 -8.65 -7.97 4.75
CA LEU A 208 -8.66 -9.43 4.54
C LEU A 208 -7.24 -10.00 4.53
N LEU A 209 -6.30 -9.32 3.87
CA LEU A 209 -4.89 -9.73 3.88
C LEU A 209 -4.27 -9.66 5.28
N PHE A 210 -4.60 -8.62 6.05
CA PHE A 210 -4.15 -8.51 7.43
C PHE A 210 -4.70 -9.65 8.30
N LEU A 211 -5.97 -9.98 8.18
CA LEU A 211 -6.60 -11.10 8.90
C LEU A 211 -5.97 -12.45 8.52
N MET A 212 -5.58 -12.61 7.24
CA MET A 212 -4.99 -13.84 6.73
C MET A 212 -3.51 -14.00 7.09
N TYR A 213 -2.73 -12.93 7.06
CA TYR A 213 -1.27 -12.99 7.27
C TYR A 213 -0.84 -12.59 8.69
N ARG A 214 -1.57 -11.70 9.34
CA ARG A 214 -1.34 -11.20 10.72
C ARG A 214 0.10 -10.78 10.99
N ASN A 215 0.76 -10.18 10.00
CA ASN A 215 2.14 -9.72 10.11
C ASN A 215 2.25 -8.19 10.07
N ARG A 216 3.43 -7.66 10.44
CA ARG A 216 3.67 -6.20 10.50
C ARG A 216 3.53 -5.51 9.15
N SER A 217 3.93 -6.18 8.06
CA SER A 217 3.84 -5.61 6.71
C SER A 217 2.39 -5.40 6.29
N SER A 218 1.51 -6.39 6.54
CA SER A 218 0.08 -6.27 6.24
C SER A 218 -0.63 -5.26 7.15
N ALA A 219 -0.19 -5.11 8.42
CA ALA A 219 -0.69 -4.09 9.33
C ALA A 219 -0.35 -2.67 8.83
N CYS A 220 0.91 -2.42 8.43
CA CYS A 220 1.32 -1.12 7.87
C CYS A 220 0.55 -0.80 6.57
N LEU A 221 0.35 -1.80 5.70
CA LEU A 221 -0.45 -1.64 4.49
C LEU A 221 -1.92 -1.31 4.81
N LEU A 222 -2.51 -1.96 5.81
CA LEU A 222 -3.87 -1.67 6.27
C LEU A 222 -3.99 -0.22 6.75
N VAL A 223 -3.04 0.24 7.58
CA VAL A 223 -3.01 1.65 8.05
C VAL A 223 -2.89 2.61 6.86
N TYR A 224 -2.03 2.31 5.89
CA TYR A 224 -1.88 3.13 4.68
C TYR A 224 -3.18 3.21 3.88
N CYS A 225 -3.85 2.09 3.62
CA CYS A 225 -5.11 2.05 2.89
C CYS A 225 -6.26 2.73 3.67
N SER A 226 -6.29 2.58 5.00
CA SER A 226 -7.26 3.28 5.86
C SER A 226 -7.08 4.79 5.77
N ALA A 227 -5.83 5.26 5.85
CA ALA A 227 -5.51 6.68 5.75
C ALA A 227 -5.87 7.26 4.37
N ILE A 228 -5.65 6.50 3.27
CA ILE A 228 -6.09 6.90 1.92
C ILE A 228 -7.61 7.03 1.87
N THR A 229 -8.36 6.05 2.37
CA THR A 229 -9.83 6.06 2.29
C THR A 229 -10.43 7.21 3.08
N VAL A 230 -9.97 7.40 4.33
CA VAL A 230 -10.41 8.53 5.17
C VAL A 230 -9.98 9.86 4.55
N GLY A 231 -8.73 9.97 4.08
CA GLY A 231 -8.20 11.16 3.43
C GLY A 231 -8.97 11.53 2.17
N THR A 232 -9.31 10.55 1.32
CA THR A 232 -10.13 10.77 0.13
C THR A 232 -11.52 11.29 0.50
N SER A 233 -12.15 10.75 1.55
CA SER A 233 -13.48 11.19 2.01
C SER A 233 -13.45 12.62 2.55
N ILE A 234 -12.41 13.00 3.30
CA ILE A 234 -12.24 14.36 3.85
C ILE A 234 -11.93 15.37 2.76
N LEU A 235 -11.02 15.04 1.83
CA LEU A 235 -10.61 15.93 0.75
C LEU A 235 -11.74 16.19 -0.26
N ASN A 236 -12.68 15.27 -0.40
CA ASN A 236 -13.88 15.45 -1.20
C ASN A 236 -15.06 16.06 -0.39
N GLY A 237 -14.87 16.45 0.86
CA GLY A 237 -15.88 17.10 1.69
C GLY A 237 -16.95 16.19 2.29
N TYR A 238 -17.01 14.92 1.90
CA TYR A 238 -18.06 14.01 2.38
C TYR A 238 -17.92 13.63 3.86
N ALA A 239 -16.70 13.55 4.37
CA ALA A 239 -16.51 13.23 5.78
C ALA A 239 -17.09 14.32 6.69
N ALA A 240 -17.00 15.61 6.29
CA ALA A 240 -17.65 16.69 6.99
C ALA A 240 -19.18 16.51 7.01
N ILE A 241 -19.79 16.19 5.86
CA ILE A 241 -21.23 16.00 5.74
C ILE A 241 -21.72 14.82 6.57
N TRP A 242 -21.01 13.69 6.59
CA TRP A 242 -21.50 12.44 7.20
C TRP A 242 -21.15 12.30 8.67
N PHE A 243 -19.99 12.80 9.11
CA PHE A 243 -19.46 12.50 10.45
C PHE A 243 -19.26 13.70 11.35
N THR A 244 -18.93 14.88 10.79
CA THR A 244 -18.52 16.04 11.59
C THR A 244 -19.11 17.37 11.10
N PRO A 245 -20.45 17.46 10.87
CA PRO A 245 -21.06 18.66 10.28
C PRO A 245 -20.92 19.90 11.16
N GLU A 246 -20.88 19.74 12.47
CA GLU A 246 -20.81 20.84 13.43
C GLU A 246 -19.40 21.11 13.96
N TRP A 247 -18.39 20.42 13.43
CA TRP A 247 -17.01 20.52 13.91
C TRP A 247 -16.04 21.05 12.84
N PRO A 248 -16.21 22.29 12.39
CA PRO A 248 -15.41 22.85 11.29
C PRO A 248 -13.91 22.89 11.62
N VAL A 249 -13.52 23.22 12.86
CA VAL A 249 -12.12 23.24 13.29
C VAL A 249 -11.46 21.87 13.16
N PHE A 250 -12.20 20.80 13.50
CA PHE A 250 -11.71 19.44 13.35
C PHE A 250 -11.54 19.07 11.86
N ASN A 251 -12.51 19.43 11.02
CA ASN A 251 -12.46 19.19 9.58
C ASN A 251 -11.26 19.87 8.92
N ASP A 252 -10.97 21.11 9.28
CA ASP A 252 -9.79 21.85 8.78
C ASP A 252 -8.50 21.20 9.28
N ALA A 253 -8.38 20.87 10.56
CA ALA A 253 -7.19 20.25 11.17
C ALA A 253 -6.92 18.83 10.63
N ALA A 254 -7.97 18.06 10.30
CA ALA A 254 -7.86 16.70 9.83
C ALA A 254 -7.16 16.59 8.46
N LYS A 255 -7.31 17.58 7.58
CA LYS A 255 -6.73 17.57 6.22
C LYS A 255 -5.20 17.49 6.24
N PRO A 256 -4.46 18.41 6.88
CA PRO A 256 -3.00 18.35 6.94
C PRO A 256 -2.50 17.17 7.77
N PHE A 257 -3.20 16.82 8.86
CA PHE A 257 -2.85 15.66 9.68
C PHE A 257 -2.88 14.36 8.89
N LEU A 258 -3.95 14.11 8.13
CA LEU A 258 -4.07 12.91 7.31
C LEU A 258 -3.04 12.86 6.19
N GLY A 259 -2.64 13.99 5.60
CA GLY A 259 -1.52 14.05 4.66
C GLY A 259 -0.23 13.49 5.29
N SER A 260 0.05 13.86 6.53
CA SER A 260 1.19 13.33 7.29
C SER A 260 1.04 11.84 7.62
N VAL A 261 -0.16 11.39 8.00
CA VAL A 261 -0.44 9.96 8.27
C VAL A 261 -0.27 9.11 7.00
N ILE A 262 -0.80 9.57 5.86
CA ILE A 262 -0.64 8.86 4.56
C ILE A 262 0.85 8.74 4.21
N SER A 263 1.63 9.81 4.37
CA SER A 263 3.07 9.84 4.06
C SER A 263 3.87 8.91 4.97
N ALA A 264 3.63 8.97 6.27
CA ALA A 264 4.27 8.13 7.27
C ALA A 264 3.90 6.63 7.07
N ALA A 265 2.62 6.33 6.84
CA ALA A 265 2.14 4.97 6.62
C ALA A 265 2.71 4.36 5.32
N MET A 266 2.84 5.17 4.25
CA MET A 266 3.48 4.74 3.01
C MET A 266 4.95 4.36 3.24
N LEU A 267 5.73 5.19 3.95
CA LEU A 267 7.12 4.89 4.28
C LEU A 267 7.22 3.63 5.15
N ALA A 268 6.38 3.49 6.16
CA ALA A 268 6.34 2.31 7.02
C ALA A 268 6.00 1.04 6.21
N ALA A 269 4.98 1.10 5.36
CA ALA A 269 4.58 -0.02 4.51
C ALA A 269 5.69 -0.41 3.52
N SER A 270 6.37 0.58 2.90
CA SER A 270 7.51 0.35 2.00
C SER A 270 8.67 -0.31 2.73
N ALA A 271 9.10 0.23 3.89
CA ALA A 271 10.21 -0.31 4.67
C ALA A 271 9.96 -1.74 5.19
N HIS A 272 8.69 -2.09 5.48
CA HIS A 272 8.31 -3.44 5.90
C HIS A 272 8.08 -4.40 4.74
N SER A 273 7.84 -3.89 3.53
CA SER A 273 7.73 -4.70 2.31
C SER A 273 9.09 -5.14 1.77
N LEU A 274 10.20 -4.52 2.17
CA LEU A 274 11.56 -4.90 1.78
C LEU A 274 12.11 -6.03 2.65
N ASP A 275 13.08 -6.79 2.12
CA ASP A 275 13.66 -7.93 2.82
C ASP A 275 14.39 -7.51 4.10
N ARG A 276 14.14 -8.27 5.19
CA ARG A 276 14.72 -7.99 6.50
C ARG A 276 16.23 -8.18 6.53
N MET A 277 16.72 -9.19 5.86
CA MET A 277 18.14 -9.52 5.86
C MET A 277 18.93 -8.53 5.00
N ILE A 278 18.32 -8.06 3.93
CA ILE A 278 18.95 -7.15 2.95
C ILE A 278 19.01 -5.71 3.47
N LEU A 279 17.89 -5.21 4.03
CA LEU A 279 17.80 -3.81 4.45
C LEU A 279 18.53 -3.51 5.78
N GLY A 280 18.63 -4.51 6.66
CA GLY A 280 19.25 -4.36 7.98
C GLY A 280 18.40 -3.59 9.00
N SER A 281 18.75 -3.72 10.29
CA SER A 281 17.99 -3.12 11.39
C SER A 281 18.15 -1.60 11.48
N ARG A 282 19.35 -1.07 11.19
CA ARG A 282 19.63 0.37 11.25
C ARG A 282 18.81 1.19 10.26
N ALA A 283 18.70 0.73 9.01
CA ALA A 283 17.93 1.42 7.98
C ALA A 283 16.42 1.46 8.34
N ARG A 284 15.89 0.39 8.90
CA ARG A 284 14.51 0.39 9.40
C ARG A 284 14.31 1.29 10.61
N PHE A 285 15.25 1.32 11.52
CA PHE A 285 15.19 2.21 12.67
C PHE A 285 15.16 3.68 12.22
N LEU A 286 15.99 4.07 11.25
CA LEU A 286 15.96 5.39 10.63
C LEU A 286 14.60 5.68 9.96
N ALA A 287 14.02 4.72 9.23
CA ALA A 287 12.70 4.87 8.65
C ALA A 287 11.63 5.13 9.72
N TRP A 288 11.69 4.43 10.87
CA TRP A 288 10.77 4.66 11.98
C TRP A 288 10.96 6.01 12.66
N ILE A 289 12.19 6.51 12.78
CA ILE A 289 12.44 7.88 13.27
C ILE A 289 11.73 8.89 12.37
N VAL A 290 11.88 8.76 11.04
CA VAL A 290 11.22 9.66 10.09
C VAL A 290 9.70 9.53 10.16
N VAL A 291 9.16 8.32 10.24
CA VAL A 291 7.72 8.07 10.42
C VAL A 291 7.19 8.81 11.64
N LEU A 292 7.83 8.64 12.79
CA LEU A 292 7.42 9.29 14.04
C LEU A 292 7.57 10.81 13.98
N SER A 293 8.65 11.31 13.38
CA SER A 293 8.87 12.75 13.19
C SER A 293 7.81 13.39 12.30
N VAL A 294 7.44 12.73 11.20
CA VAL A 294 6.39 13.22 10.28
C VAL A 294 5.01 13.18 10.95
N LEU A 295 4.71 12.16 11.76
CA LEU A 295 3.46 12.10 12.54
C LEU A 295 3.40 13.19 13.60
N ALA A 296 4.49 13.39 14.37
CA ALA A 296 4.58 14.45 15.37
C ALA A 296 4.43 15.83 14.72
N TYR A 297 5.11 16.05 13.59
CA TYR A 297 4.95 17.28 12.82
C TYR A 297 3.52 17.44 12.30
N GLY A 298 2.86 16.38 11.89
CA GLY A 298 1.45 16.38 11.46
C GLY A 298 0.51 16.90 12.54
N VAL A 299 0.73 16.54 13.82
CA VAL A 299 -0.01 17.07 14.96
C VAL A 299 0.26 18.57 15.14
N VAL A 300 1.55 18.98 15.13
CA VAL A 300 1.93 20.39 15.23
C VAL A 300 1.31 21.21 14.10
N GLN A 301 1.38 20.68 12.90
CA GLN A 301 0.81 21.31 11.70
C GLN A 301 -0.70 21.48 11.77
N ALA A 302 -1.43 20.49 12.31
CA ALA A 302 -2.88 20.53 12.41
C ALA A 302 -3.37 21.60 13.39
N PHE A 303 -2.72 21.76 14.54
CA PHE A 303 -3.24 22.55 15.65
C PHE A 303 -2.49 23.86 15.93
N PHE A 304 -1.21 23.97 15.56
CA PHE A 304 -0.37 25.09 16.00
C PHE A 304 0.18 25.95 14.86
N LEU A 305 0.20 25.50 13.61
CA LEU A 305 0.76 26.26 12.50
C LEU A 305 -0.32 26.99 11.70
N HIS A 306 0.03 28.16 11.20
CA HIS A 306 -0.79 28.93 10.27
C HIS A 306 -0.55 28.44 8.82
N SER A 307 -1.49 28.73 7.95
CA SER A 307 -1.69 28.06 6.65
C SER A 307 -0.50 27.90 5.70
N GLN A 308 0.38 28.89 5.59
CA GLN A 308 1.55 28.79 4.70
C GLN A 308 2.53 27.71 5.14
N TRP A 309 2.79 27.61 6.45
CA TRP A 309 3.66 26.61 7.05
C TRP A 309 3.02 25.21 7.05
N ARG A 310 1.70 25.13 7.14
CA ARG A 310 0.96 23.86 6.97
C ARG A 310 1.25 23.25 5.60
N LEU A 311 1.16 24.05 4.55
CA LEU A 311 1.36 23.60 3.19
C LEU A 311 2.80 23.14 2.92
N LEU A 312 3.76 24.04 3.22
CA LEU A 312 5.18 23.77 2.98
C LEU A 312 5.66 22.54 3.78
N GLY A 313 5.27 22.45 5.03
CA GLY A 313 5.68 21.35 5.87
C GLY A 313 5.03 20.01 5.49
N GLY A 314 3.76 20.04 5.08
CA GLY A 314 3.09 18.85 4.55
C GLY A 314 3.77 18.32 3.28
N ALA A 315 4.09 19.22 2.35
CA ALA A 315 4.83 18.88 1.13
C ALA A 315 6.25 18.37 1.44
N ALA A 316 6.96 19.03 2.36
CA ALA A 316 8.29 18.60 2.78
C ALA A 316 8.26 17.22 3.46
N GLY A 317 7.29 16.96 4.34
CA GLY A 317 7.09 15.66 4.98
C GLY A 317 6.80 14.54 3.97
N ALA A 318 5.90 14.80 3.02
CA ALA A 318 5.59 13.86 1.94
C ALA A 318 6.80 13.57 1.06
N LEU A 319 7.54 14.61 0.66
CA LEU A 319 8.76 14.48 -0.14
C LEU A 319 9.84 13.69 0.61
N THR A 320 10.06 13.98 1.89
CA THR A 320 11.02 13.25 2.73
C THR A 320 10.69 11.78 2.82
N CYS A 321 9.41 11.42 3.08
CA CYS A 321 8.96 10.03 3.10
C CYS A 321 9.15 9.36 1.74
N ALA A 322 8.81 10.05 0.64
CA ALA A 322 8.97 9.54 -0.72
C ALA A 322 10.43 9.27 -1.07
N LEU A 323 11.31 10.24 -0.85
CA LEU A 323 12.75 10.11 -1.13
C LEU A 323 13.39 8.99 -0.31
N LEU A 324 13.05 8.89 0.98
CA LEU A 324 13.57 7.82 1.82
C LEU A 324 13.03 6.45 1.40
N ALA A 325 11.76 6.33 1.03
CA ALA A 325 11.20 5.08 0.52
C ALA A 325 11.89 4.65 -0.79
N VAL A 326 12.14 5.59 -1.72
CA VAL A 326 12.90 5.31 -2.95
C VAL A 326 14.33 4.89 -2.62
N ALA A 327 15.04 5.63 -1.75
CA ALA A 327 16.42 5.33 -1.36
C ALA A 327 16.55 3.95 -0.73
N LEU A 328 15.65 3.60 0.20
CA LEU A 328 15.62 2.27 0.83
C LEU A 328 15.34 1.16 -0.18
N SER A 329 14.41 1.41 -1.11
CA SER A 329 14.05 0.43 -2.13
C SER A 329 15.16 0.23 -3.16
N VAL A 330 15.80 1.30 -3.63
CA VAL A 330 16.95 1.21 -4.55
C VAL A 330 18.13 0.51 -3.88
N THR A 331 18.44 0.82 -2.62
CA THR A 331 19.49 0.12 -1.88
C THR A 331 19.20 -1.36 -1.69
N ALA A 332 17.94 -1.73 -1.44
CA ALA A 332 17.53 -3.12 -1.35
C ALA A 332 17.62 -3.82 -2.72
N TRP A 333 17.24 -3.14 -3.79
CA TRP A 333 17.35 -3.65 -5.18
C TRP A 333 18.80 -3.94 -5.55
N LEU A 334 19.70 -2.98 -5.33
CA LEU A 334 21.14 -3.13 -5.59
C LEU A 334 21.78 -4.27 -4.78
N ARG A 335 21.18 -4.64 -3.66
CA ARG A 335 21.60 -5.76 -2.81
C ARG A 335 20.89 -7.08 -3.14
N GLY A 336 20.09 -7.13 -4.21
CA GLY A 336 19.49 -8.36 -4.72
C GLY A 336 18.04 -8.63 -4.28
N ASP A 337 17.33 -7.67 -3.69
CA ASP A 337 15.89 -7.82 -3.43
C ASP A 337 15.09 -7.71 -4.74
N VAL A 338 14.61 -8.84 -5.25
CA VAL A 338 13.91 -8.95 -6.53
C VAL A 338 12.59 -8.16 -6.56
N TYR A 339 11.97 -7.92 -5.40
CA TYR A 339 10.70 -7.19 -5.30
C TYR A 339 10.86 -5.69 -5.06
N ALA A 340 12.05 -5.23 -4.74
CA ALA A 340 12.34 -3.83 -4.48
C ALA A 340 11.96 -2.87 -5.62
N PRO A 341 12.13 -3.20 -6.93
CA PRO A 341 11.68 -2.34 -8.03
C PRO A 341 10.19 -1.99 -8.00
N TRP A 342 9.35 -2.92 -7.56
CA TRP A 342 7.92 -2.67 -7.39
C TRP A 342 7.63 -1.70 -6.23
N VAL A 343 8.42 -1.76 -5.15
CA VAL A 343 8.33 -0.79 -4.06
C VAL A 343 8.76 0.61 -4.53
N VAL A 344 9.81 0.70 -5.39
CA VAL A 344 10.17 1.96 -6.07
C VAL A 344 9.00 2.50 -6.88
N LEU A 345 8.35 1.65 -7.68
CA LEU A 345 7.19 2.05 -8.48
C LEU A 345 6.04 2.58 -7.62
N SER A 346 5.77 1.93 -6.49
CA SER A 346 4.78 2.42 -5.52
C SER A 346 5.15 3.79 -4.95
N ALA A 347 6.42 3.99 -4.58
CA ALA A 347 6.93 5.26 -4.08
C ALA A 347 6.86 6.37 -5.15
N LEU A 348 7.04 6.04 -6.43
CA LEU A 348 6.87 6.97 -7.55
C LEU A 348 5.42 7.39 -7.73
N PHE A 349 4.44 6.48 -7.64
CA PHE A 349 3.02 6.84 -7.65
C PHE A 349 2.67 7.75 -6.47
N PHE A 350 3.17 7.44 -5.27
CA PHE A 350 2.97 8.31 -4.11
C PHE A 350 3.60 9.69 -4.33
N SER A 351 4.84 9.77 -4.84
CA SER A 351 5.51 11.04 -5.17
C SER A 351 4.74 11.84 -6.20
N GLY A 352 4.19 11.15 -7.22
CA GLY A 352 3.30 11.74 -8.22
C GLY A 352 2.06 12.35 -7.58
N SER A 353 1.43 11.66 -6.61
CA SER A 353 0.28 12.21 -5.89
C SER A 353 0.61 13.47 -5.11
N ALA A 354 1.77 13.50 -4.43
CA ALA A 354 2.26 14.68 -3.71
C ALA A 354 2.57 15.85 -4.66
N ALA A 355 3.17 15.56 -5.82
CA ALA A 355 3.42 16.57 -6.86
C ALA A 355 2.11 17.14 -7.42
N VAL A 356 1.12 16.30 -7.70
CA VAL A 356 -0.22 16.71 -8.16
C VAL A 356 -0.86 17.67 -7.14
N VAL A 357 -0.80 17.35 -5.85
CA VAL A 357 -1.30 18.25 -4.80
C VAL A 357 -0.55 19.58 -4.82
N SER A 358 0.78 19.56 -4.90
CA SER A 358 1.61 20.77 -4.93
C SER A 358 1.31 21.65 -6.14
N LEU A 359 1.12 21.05 -7.32
CA LEU A 359 0.71 21.76 -8.55
C LEU A 359 -0.70 22.36 -8.43
N GLY A 360 -1.63 21.64 -7.79
CA GLY A 360 -2.95 22.18 -7.48
C GLY A 360 -2.90 23.39 -6.57
N TYR A 361 -1.97 23.41 -5.63
CA TYR A 361 -1.72 24.58 -4.80
C TYR A 361 -1.08 25.75 -5.57
N MET A 362 -0.26 25.46 -6.59
CA MET A 362 0.33 26.48 -7.48
C MET A 362 -0.67 27.04 -8.50
N GLN A 363 -1.91 26.61 -8.46
CA GLN A 363 -3.02 27.20 -9.24
C GLN A 363 -2.95 26.96 -10.77
N ILE A 364 -2.23 25.94 -11.22
CA ILE A 364 -1.99 25.68 -12.65
C ILE A 364 -3.21 25.12 -13.37
N ALA A 365 -4.13 24.41 -12.67
CA ALA A 365 -5.35 23.82 -13.24
C ALA A 365 -6.48 23.66 -12.22
N GLY A 366 -7.65 23.18 -12.67
CA GLY A 366 -8.83 22.95 -11.81
C GLY A 366 -8.60 21.92 -10.71
N MET A 367 -8.98 22.29 -9.49
CA MET A 367 -8.80 21.44 -8.29
C MET A 367 -9.45 20.06 -8.42
N ASP A 368 -10.57 19.93 -9.13
CA ASP A 368 -11.31 18.67 -9.28
C ASP A 368 -10.46 17.60 -9.98
N LEU A 369 -9.77 17.99 -11.07
CA LEU A 369 -8.86 17.08 -11.78
C LEU A 369 -7.70 16.63 -10.88
N PHE A 370 -7.14 17.52 -10.06
CA PHE A 370 -6.06 17.18 -9.15
C PHE A 370 -6.50 16.22 -8.06
N ALA A 371 -7.70 16.37 -7.50
CA ALA A 371 -8.26 15.46 -6.52
C ALA A 371 -8.43 14.04 -7.09
N VAL A 372 -8.91 13.95 -8.33
CA VAL A 372 -9.05 12.67 -9.04
C VAL A 372 -7.68 12.02 -9.27
N LEU A 373 -6.74 12.75 -9.87
CA LEU A 373 -5.40 12.24 -10.17
C LEU A 373 -4.64 11.83 -8.90
N MET A 374 -4.70 12.65 -7.86
CA MET A 374 -4.09 12.34 -6.56
C MET A 374 -4.63 11.02 -6.00
N THR A 375 -5.95 10.87 -5.94
CA THR A 375 -6.58 9.66 -5.40
C THR A 375 -6.22 8.43 -6.23
N LEU A 376 -6.26 8.51 -7.57
CA LEU A 376 -5.88 7.41 -8.45
C LEU A 376 -4.42 6.98 -8.24
N MET A 377 -3.51 7.95 -8.08
CA MET A 377 -2.10 7.65 -7.81
C MET A 377 -1.89 7.01 -6.43
N LEU A 378 -2.59 7.45 -5.39
CA LEU A 378 -2.54 6.84 -4.07
C LEU A 378 -3.08 5.40 -4.08
N VAL A 379 -4.20 5.18 -4.77
CA VAL A 379 -4.77 3.84 -4.97
C VAL A 379 -3.78 2.95 -5.74
N ALA A 380 -3.20 3.44 -6.84
CA ALA A 380 -2.19 2.69 -7.60
C ALA A 380 -0.97 2.33 -6.74
N SER A 381 -0.44 3.29 -5.96
CA SER A 381 0.65 3.04 -5.00
C SER A 381 0.32 1.91 -4.03
N SER A 382 -0.87 1.93 -3.44
CA SER A 382 -1.32 0.91 -2.49
C SER A 382 -1.52 -0.47 -3.15
N LEU A 383 -2.02 -0.52 -4.40
CA LEU A 383 -2.18 -1.76 -5.17
C LEU A 383 -0.83 -2.41 -5.48
N VAL A 384 0.17 -1.62 -5.83
CA VAL A 384 1.53 -2.13 -6.09
C VAL A 384 2.16 -2.69 -4.82
N LEU A 385 2.09 -1.98 -3.68
CA LEU A 385 2.58 -2.50 -2.39
C LEU A 385 1.87 -3.78 -1.98
N ARG A 386 0.56 -3.84 -2.18
CA ARG A 386 -0.23 -5.05 -1.94
C ARG A 386 0.25 -6.22 -2.81
N HIS A 387 0.50 -5.98 -4.09
CA HIS A 387 1.03 -7.02 -4.98
C HIS A 387 2.35 -7.58 -4.45
N VAL A 388 3.30 -6.70 -4.08
CA VAL A 388 4.58 -7.10 -3.47
C VAL A 388 4.36 -7.96 -2.23
N LEU A 389 3.46 -7.55 -1.34
CA LEU A 389 3.17 -8.31 -0.12
C LEU A 389 2.65 -9.72 -0.43
N ILE A 390 1.65 -9.83 -1.32
CA ILE A 390 1.05 -11.12 -1.69
C ILE A 390 2.09 -12.06 -2.30
N VAL A 391 2.89 -11.59 -3.24
CA VAL A 391 3.89 -12.42 -3.93
C VAL A 391 4.97 -12.87 -2.95
N ARG A 392 5.45 -11.97 -2.10
CA ARG A 392 6.47 -12.28 -1.08
C ARG A 392 5.97 -13.30 -0.07
N GLU A 393 4.74 -13.16 0.43
CA GLU A 393 4.16 -14.11 1.38
C GLU A 393 3.90 -15.49 0.75
N ARG A 394 3.42 -15.52 -0.49
CA ARG A 394 3.25 -16.79 -1.22
C ARG A 394 4.58 -17.49 -1.44
N PHE A 395 5.61 -16.75 -1.87
CA PHE A 395 6.94 -17.31 -2.08
C PHE A 395 7.56 -17.80 -0.76
N GLY A 396 7.49 -16.99 0.31
CA GLY A 396 7.98 -17.37 1.64
C GLY A 396 7.33 -18.65 2.16
N ARG A 397 6.02 -18.82 2.03
CA ARG A 397 5.30 -20.04 2.41
C ARG A 397 5.69 -21.23 1.54
N ALA A 398 5.87 -21.04 0.23
CA ALA A 398 6.31 -22.09 -0.67
C ALA A 398 7.73 -22.58 -0.33
N VAL A 399 8.63 -21.66 0.03
CA VAL A 399 10.00 -22.01 0.46
C VAL A 399 9.97 -22.74 1.81
N LEU A 400 9.19 -22.27 2.79
CA LEU A 400 9.02 -22.95 4.07
C LEU A 400 8.39 -24.33 3.92
N GLY A 401 7.38 -24.46 3.04
CA GLY A 401 6.77 -25.75 2.73
C GLY A 401 7.77 -26.73 2.10
N ARG A 402 8.62 -26.25 1.16
CA ARG A 402 9.69 -27.07 0.59
C ARG A 402 10.74 -27.44 1.64
N ALA A 403 11.17 -26.48 2.47
CA ALA A 403 12.13 -26.74 3.56
C ALA A 403 11.57 -27.74 4.58
N ALA A 404 10.28 -27.69 4.89
CA ALA A 404 9.63 -28.66 5.76
C ALA A 404 9.62 -30.08 5.14
N ILE A 405 9.41 -30.17 3.83
CA ILE A 405 9.47 -31.44 3.11
C ILE A 405 10.90 -31.97 3.07
N THR A 406 11.89 -31.13 2.79
CA THR A 406 13.31 -31.52 2.75
C THR A 406 13.88 -31.83 4.13
N ARG A 407 13.30 -31.31 5.22
CA ARG A 407 13.69 -31.68 6.58
C ARG A 407 13.44 -33.16 6.88
N PHE A 408 12.35 -33.71 6.34
CA PHE A 408 11.96 -35.11 6.58
C PHE A 408 12.37 -36.05 5.44
N ARG A 409 12.98 -35.53 4.35
CA ARG A 409 13.50 -36.34 3.24
C ARG A 409 14.94 -35.97 2.92
N ASP A 410 15.73 -37.04 2.63
CA ASP A 410 17.11 -36.83 2.14
C ASP A 410 17.09 -36.34 0.70
N PRO A 411 17.74 -35.20 0.40
CA PRO A 411 17.68 -34.57 -0.93
C PRO A 411 18.37 -35.39 -2.04
N LEU A 412 19.30 -36.30 -1.68
CA LEU A 412 20.01 -37.12 -2.65
C LEU A 412 19.22 -38.39 -3.02
N THR A 413 18.64 -39.06 -2.04
CA THR A 413 18.01 -40.37 -2.25
C THR A 413 16.48 -40.32 -2.28
N ALA A 414 15.87 -39.15 -1.95
CA ALA A 414 14.43 -38.96 -1.74
C ALA A 414 13.78 -39.84 -0.67
N LEU A 415 14.58 -40.68 0.06
CA LEU A 415 14.14 -41.41 1.23
C LEU A 415 13.86 -40.50 2.41
N LEU A 416 13.30 -41.02 3.49
CA LEU A 416 13.20 -40.26 4.74
C LEU A 416 14.61 -39.88 5.23
N SER A 417 14.75 -38.67 5.80
CA SER A 417 15.92 -38.28 6.59
C SER A 417 15.89 -38.99 7.95
N TYR A 418 16.94 -38.89 8.75
CA TYR A 418 16.93 -39.40 10.12
C TYR A 418 15.74 -38.89 10.94
N GLU A 419 15.48 -37.55 10.89
CA GLU A 419 14.33 -36.94 11.59
C GLU A 419 12.98 -37.45 11.03
N GLY A 420 12.90 -37.65 9.71
CA GLY A 420 11.72 -38.23 9.06
C GLY A 420 11.47 -39.68 9.52
N PHE A 421 12.55 -40.44 9.71
CA PHE A 421 12.49 -41.81 10.20
C PHE A 421 12.05 -41.88 11.67
N GLU A 422 12.64 -41.04 12.53
CA GLU A 422 12.25 -40.94 13.94
C GLU A 422 10.76 -40.64 14.09
N ARG A 423 10.26 -39.66 13.35
CA ARG A 423 8.82 -39.31 13.33
C ARG A 423 7.94 -40.47 12.80
N ALA A 424 8.42 -41.21 11.80
CA ALA A 424 7.69 -42.36 11.30
C ALA A 424 7.62 -43.47 12.37
N VAL A 425 8.71 -43.71 13.10
CA VAL A 425 8.75 -44.65 14.21
C VAL A 425 7.82 -44.23 15.35
N ASP A 426 7.82 -42.93 15.73
CA ASP A 426 6.90 -42.40 16.75
C ASP A 426 5.43 -42.66 16.38
N ASN A 427 5.07 -42.45 15.12
CA ASN A 427 3.72 -42.78 14.64
C ASN A 427 3.40 -44.26 14.69
N LEU A 428 4.38 -45.13 14.46
CA LEU A 428 4.21 -46.59 14.57
C LEU A 428 4.10 -47.03 16.03
N VAL A 429 4.83 -46.39 16.95
CA VAL A 429 4.67 -46.62 18.41
C VAL A 429 3.24 -46.37 18.86
N VAL A 430 2.65 -45.24 18.45
CA VAL A 430 1.26 -44.90 18.77
C VAL A 430 0.30 -45.95 18.21
N ARG A 431 0.51 -46.42 16.98
CA ARG A 431 -0.29 -47.47 16.35
C ARG A 431 -0.14 -48.81 17.07
N GLN A 432 1.08 -49.18 17.46
CA GLN A 432 1.36 -50.40 18.18
C GLN A 432 0.66 -50.45 19.55
N HIS A 433 0.58 -49.32 20.26
CA HIS A 433 -0.14 -49.20 21.52
C HIS A 433 -1.66 -49.43 21.37
N SER A 434 -2.22 -49.05 20.23
CA SER A 434 -3.67 -49.17 19.99
C SER A 434 -4.09 -50.49 19.32
N GLY A 435 -3.21 -51.16 18.58
CA GLY A 435 -3.57 -52.35 17.77
C GLY A 435 -2.70 -53.58 18.00
N GLY A 436 -1.64 -53.51 18.77
CA GLY A 436 -0.66 -54.58 18.90
C GLY A 436 0.27 -54.67 17.67
N GLY A 437 0.94 -55.83 17.49
CA GLY A 437 1.84 -56.09 16.37
C GLY A 437 3.33 -55.99 16.76
N VAL A 438 4.18 -56.51 15.87
CA VAL A 438 5.64 -56.52 16.04
C VAL A 438 6.27 -55.62 14.97
N ALA A 439 7.20 -54.77 15.36
CA ALA A 439 7.91 -53.96 14.38
C ALA A 439 9.13 -54.68 13.83
N HIS A 440 9.21 -54.74 12.52
CA HIS A 440 10.39 -55.17 11.80
C HIS A 440 11.27 -53.93 11.52
N ILE A 441 12.51 -53.95 12.04
CA ILE A 441 13.49 -52.91 11.80
C ILE A 441 14.67 -53.50 11.05
N LEU A 442 14.89 -53.03 9.84
CA LEU A 442 16.02 -53.40 8.99
C LEU A 442 17.07 -52.28 9.05
N TYR A 443 18.32 -52.69 9.17
CA TYR A 443 19.44 -51.76 9.13
C TYR A 443 20.45 -52.21 8.07
N PHE A 444 20.92 -51.29 7.26
CA PHE A 444 21.86 -51.51 6.17
C PHE A 444 23.05 -50.58 6.30
N SER A 445 24.25 -51.10 6.11
CA SER A 445 25.49 -50.34 6.08
C SER A 445 26.27 -50.69 4.83
N LEU A 446 26.76 -49.64 4.13
CA LEU A 446 27.61 -49.75 2.96
C LEU A 446 29.04 -49.35 3.38
N THR A 447 29.71 -50.28 4.09
CA THR A 447 30.96 -50.00 4.83
C THR A 447 32.13 -49.54 3.92
N ALA A 448 32.23 -50.06 2.71
CA ALA A 448 33.27 -49.66 1.78
C ALA A 448 33.05 -48.24 1.19
N LEU A 449 31.80 -47.75 1.16
CA LEU A 449 31.53 -46.41 0.65
C LEU A 449 32.08 -45.31 1.55
N ASP A 450 32.33 -45.57 2.82
CA ASP A 450 32.94 -44.57 3.71
C ASP A 450 34.40 -44.30 3.37
N SER A 451 35.15 -45.32 2.89
CA SER A 451 36.52 -45.24 2.43
C SER A 451 36.66 -44.72 1.00
N PHE A 452 35.73 -45.08 0.10
CA PHE A 452 35.70 -44.67 -1.32
C PHE A 452 35.38 -43.19 -1.56
N ARG A 453 34.83 -42.55 -0.57
CA ARG A 453 34.42 -41.13 -0.69
C ARG A 453 35.50 -40.17 -1.22
N TYR A 454 36.74 -40.49 -1.02
CA TYR A 454 37.87 -39.62 -1.37
C TYR A 454 38.69 -40.12 -2.56
N GLU A 455 38.66 -41.38 -2.93
CA GLU A 455 39.55 -41.96 -3.95
C GLU A 455 38.91 -42.09 -5.32
N ASP A 456 37.64 -42.51 -5.42
CA ASP A 456 36.95 -42.79 -6.70
C ASP A 456 36.02 -41.71 -7.22
N GLY A 457 35.95 -40.58 -6.52
CA GLY A 457 35.15 -39.44 -6.91
C GLY A 457 33.72 -39.43 -6.36
N TYR A 458 33.31 -38.24 -5.97
CA TYR A 458 32.03 -37.93 -5.33
C TYR A 458 30.79 -38.38 -6.13
N LEU A 459 30.87 -38.35 -7.47
CA LEU A 459 29.76 -38.74 -8.35
C LEU A 459 29.48 -40.24 -8.35
N VAL A 460 30.50 -41.09 -8.23
CA VAL A 460 30.34 -42.55 -8.17
C VAL A 460 29.67 -42.94 -6.85
N TRP A 461 30.11 -42.35 -5.76
CA TRP A 461 29.53 -42.52 -4.45
C TRP A 461 28.04 -42.12 -4.41
N GLN A 462 27.68 -40.94 -4.96
CA GLN A 462 26.30 -40.49 -5.05
C GLN A 462 25.44 -41.46 -5.87
N ARG A 463 25.94 -41.92 -7.02
CA ARG A 463 25.24 -42.85 -7.91
C ARG A 463 24.92 -44.17 -7.20
N ASP A 464 25.87 -44.72 -6.47
CA ASP A 464 25.69 -45.99 -5.78
C ASP A 464 24.71 -45.86 -4.60
N LEU A 465 24.68 -44.74 -3.89
CA LEU A 465 23.67 -44.44 -2.87
C LEU A 465 22.25 -44.33 -3.45
N VAL A 466 22.08 -43.61 -4.56
CA VAL A 466 20.78 -43.47 -5.21
C VAL A 466 20.28 -44.80 -5.75
N ARG A 467 21.18 -45.61 -6.35
CA ARG A 467 20.85 -46.93 -6.83
C ARG A 467 20.38 -47.84 -5.70
N PHE A 468 21.11 -47.85 -4.57
CA PHE A 468 20.72 -48.66 -3.41
C PHE A 468 19.38 -48.20 -2.83
N ALA A 469 19.15 -46.92 -2.71
CA ALA A 469 17.88 -46.35 -2.27
C ALA A 469 16.70 -46.84 -3.15
N ALA A 470 16.88 -46.80 -4.47
CA ALA A 470 15.88 -47.31 -5.42
C ALA A 470 15.63 -48.81 -5.28
N VAL A 471 16.69 -49.58 -5.03
CA VAL A 471 16.56 -51.03 -4.77
C VAL A 471 15.75 -51.27 -3.50
N LEU A 472 16.05 -50.57 -2.39
CA LEU A 472 15.31 -50.72 -1.15
C LEU A 472 13.82 -50.37 -1.33
N GLN A 473 13.49 -49.26 -1.99
CA GLN A 473 12.10 -48.88 -2.25
C GLN A 473 11.35 -49.95 -3.06
N ASN A 474 11.98 -50.49 -4.09
CA ASN A 474 11.36 -51.45 -4.98
C ASN A 474 11.26 -52.87 -4.36
N SER A 475 12.17 -53.21 -3.46
CA SER A 475 12.21 -54.54 -2.84
C SER A 475 11.31 -54.68 -1.62
N LEU A 476 11.26 -53.66 -0.79
CA LEU A 476 10.46 -53.67 0.44
C LEU A 476 8.98 -53.31 0.20
N GLY A 477 8.69 -52.56 -0.87
CA GLY A 477 7.30 -52.28 -1.26
C GLY A 477 6.55 -51.29 -0.37
N VAL A 478 5.22 -51.30 -0.50
CA VAL A 478 4.32 -50.38 0.20
C VAL A 478 4.21 -50.76 1.68
N GLY A 479 4.18 -49.78 2.57
CA GLY A 479 4.06 -49.94 4.01
C GLY A 479 5.38 -49.86 4.78
N TRP A 480 6.52 -49.90 4.08
CA TRP A 480 7.82 -49.70 4.69
C TRP A 480 8.20 -48.19 4.73
N HIS A 481 8.59 -47.71 5.89
CA HIS A 481 9.21 -46.41 6.07
C HIS A 481 10.73 -46.55 5.93
N ILE A 482 11.27 -46.14 4.77
CA ILE A 482 12.67 -46.30 4.41
C ILE A 482 13.38 -44.95 4.55
N ALA A 483 14.52 -44.96 5.23
CA ALA A 483 15.28 -43.73 5.51
C ALA A 483 16.76 -43.91 5.22
N ARG A 484 17.41 -42.79 4.93
CA ARG A 484 18.86 -42.65 4.98
C ARG A 484 19.23 -42.06 6.34
N LEU A 485 19.91 -42.89 7.17
CA LEU A 485 20.25 -42.53 8.55
C LEU A 485 21.55 -41.71 8.65
N SER A 486 22.50 -41.98 7.74
CA SER A 486 23.75 -41.22 7.62
C SER A 486 24.36 -41.37 6.22
N ASN A 487 25.63 -41.01 6.05
CA ASN A 487 26.31 -41.01 4.76
C ASN A 487 26.18 -42.33 3.98
N SER A 488 26.34 -43.46 4.65
CA SER A 488 26.35 -44.82 4.05
C SER A 488 25.39 -45.81 4.75
N LYS A 489 24.53 -45.29 5.64
CA LYS A 489 23.65 -46.11 6.47
C LYS A 489 22.19 -45.87 6.14
N PHE A 490 21.41 -46.94 6.05
CA PHE A 490 19.99 -46.89 5.75
C PHE A 490 19.21 -47.70 6.80
N GLY A 491 18.00 -47.26 7.05
CA GLY A 491 17.04 -47.97 7.93
C GLY A 491 15.71 -48.17 7.24
N ALA A 492 15.01 -49.22 7.58
CA ALA A 492 13.64 -49.40 7.17
C ALA A 492 12.83 -49.98 8.34
N VAL A 493 11.59 -49.50 8.51
CA VAL A 493 10.70 -49.97 9.58
C VAL A 493 9.29 -50.21 9.05
N ARG A 494 8.65 -51.28 9.52
CA ARG A 494 7.23 -51.60 9.26
C ARG A 494 6.65 -52.28 10.49
N LEU A 495 5.41 -51.99 10.79
CA LEU A 495 4.62 -52.75 11.76
C LEU A 495 3.95 -53.93 11.06
N ASP A 496 4.15 -55.11 11.55
CA ASP A 496 3.51 -56.32 11.06
C ASP A 496 2.40 -56.74 12.04
N ASP A 497 1.16 -56.68 11.59
CA ASP A 497 -0.01 -56.97 12.38
C ASP A 497 -0.27 -58.49 12.44
N HIS A 498 0.35 -59.31 11.57
CA HIS A 498 0.04 -60.73 11.38
C HIS A 498 1.23 -61.67 11.55
N GLY A 499 2.45 -61.19 11.73
CA GLY A 499 3.64 -62.04 12.01
C GLY A 499 4.02 -63.04 10.90
N SER A 500 3.65 -62.72 9.64
CA SER A 500 3.73 -63.67 8.51
C SER A 500 5.09 -63.77 7.83
N GLU A 501 6.00 -62.78 8.02
CA GLU A 501 7.29 -62.75 7.34
C GLU A 501 8.45 -63.08 8.27
N THR A 502 9.32 -63.99 7.84
CA THR A 502 10.54 -64.33 8.60
C THR A 502 11.64 -63.27 8.34
N LYS A 503 12.47 -62.99 9.37
CA LYS A 503 13.61 -62.06 9.27
C LYS A 503 14.54 -62.40 8.10
N GLU A 504 14.81 -63.69 7.91
CA GLU A 504 15.71 -64.19 6.86
C GLU A 504 15.15 -63.94 5.46
N SER A 505 13.83 -64.13 5.26
CA SER A 505 13.20 -63.91 3.96
C SER A 505 13.28 -62.45 3.50
N LEU A 506 13.09 -61.48 4.40
CA LEU A 506 13.19 -60.04 4.12
C LEU A 506 14.61 -59.63 3.72
N LEU A 507 15.62 -60.08 4.47
CA LEU A 507 17.02 -59.74 4.16
C LEU A 507 17.50 -60.43 2.88
N THR A 508 17.11 -61.66 2.64
CA THR A 508 17.41 -62.42 1.42
C THR A 508 16.73 -61.79 0.20
N LEU A 509 15.50 -61.27 0.35
CA LEU A 509 14.78 -60.54 -0.70
C LEU A 509 15.56 -59.27 -1.13
N VAL A 510 16.04 -58.47 -0.16
CA VAL A 510 16.82 -57.27 -0.45
C VAL A 510 18.15 -57.63 -1.13
N LEU A 511 18.85 -58.65 -0.63
CA LEU A 511 20.12 -59.11 -1.19
C LEU A 511 19.97 -59.61 -2.64
N SER A 512 18.97 -60.45 -2.90
CA SER A 512 18.67 -60.95 -4.25
C SER A 512 18.24 -59.84 -5.20
N SER A 513 17.53 -58.81 -4.71
CA SER A 513 17.14 -57.63 -5.47
C SER A 513 18.33 -56.76 -5.80
N CYS A 514 19.29 -56.62 -4.88
CA CYS A 514 20.57 -55.93 -5.15
C CYS A 514 21.35 -56.66 -6.26
N ALA A 515 21.47 -57.97 -6.18
CA ALA A 515 22.17 -58.77 -7.18
C ALA A 515 21.53 -58.71 -8.58
N ARG A 516 20.19 -58.61 -8.66
CA ARG A 516 19.45 -58.60 -9.92
C ARG A 516 19.35 -57.21 -10.58
N LYS A 517 19.23 -56.11 -9.79
CA LYS A 517 18.98 -54.78 -10.30
C LYS A 517 20.21 -53.90 -10.46
N ILE A 518 21.31 -54.21 -9.80
CA ILE A 518 22.54 -53.42 -9.88
C ILE A 518 23.56 -54.05 -10.83
N ASP A 519 23.19 -54.82 -11.76
CA ASP A 519 23.80 -55.37 -12.97
C ASP A 519 25.36 -55.35 -13.12
N THR A 520 26.05 -55.33 -11.98
CA THR A 520 27.52 -55.40 -11.90
C THR A 520 27.88 -56.50 -10.93
N GLU A 521 28.48 -57.59 -11.45
CA GLU A 521 29.03 -58.64 -10.63
C GLU A 521 29.88 -58.07 -9.49
N GLY A 522 29.57 -58.50 -8.25
CA GLY A 522 30.30 -58.09 -7.08
C GLY A 522 30.00 -56.69 -6.52
N TRP A 523 28.92 -55.99 -6.96
CA TRP A 523 28.59 -54.70 -6.42
C TRP A 523 28.43 -54.67 -4.90
N ALA A 524 27.73 -55.65 -4.33
CA ALA A 524 27.49 -55.77 -2.89
C ALA A 524 28.80 -55.97 -2.09
N ASP A 525 29.79 -56.65 -2.67
CA ASP A 525 31.14 -56.78 -2.09
C ASP A 525 31.93 -55.50 -2.23
N ARG A 526 31.88 -54.87 -3.40
CA ARG A 526 32.59 -53.62 -3.65
C ARG A 526 32.12 -52.50 -2.71
N VAL A 527 30.82 -52.34 -2.43
CA VAL A 527 30.29 -51.35 -1.51
C VAL A 527 30.31 -51.78 -0.06
N GLY A 528 30.69 -53.07 0.23
CA GLY A 528 30.72 -53.62 1.56
C GLY A 528 29.34 -53.68 2.21
N LEU A 529 28.32 -54.15 1.44
CA LEU A 529 26.94 -54.24 1.96
C LEU A 529 26.84 -55.23 3.11
N ARG A 530 26.45 -54.73 4.28
CA ARG A 530 26.12 -55.51 5.47
C ARG A 530 24.74 -55.12 5.97
N MET A 531 23.97 -56.06 6.47
CA MET A 531 22.60 -55.86 6.91
C MET A 531 22.21 -56.69 8.11
N THR A 532 21.28 -56.20 8.89
CA THR A 532 20.69 -56.86 10.03
C THR A 532 19.21 -56.53 10.18
N CYS A 533 18.49 -57.39 10.90
CA CYS A 533 17.08 -57.19 11.20
C CYS A 533 16.82 -57.47 12.68
N ALA A 534 16.03 -56.63 13.30
CA ALA A 534 15.47 -56.87 14.63
C ALA A 534 13.93 -56.87 14.57
N ASN A 535 13.34 -57.77 15.35
CA ASN A 535 11.91 -57.79 15.64
C ASN A 535 11.73 -57.39 17.10
N THR A 536 11.21 -56.23 17.35
CA THR A 536 11.07 -55.70 18.72
C THR A 536 9.81 -54.89 18.88
N PRO A 537 9.17 -54.90 20.04
CA PRO A 537 8.18 -53.91 20.37
C PRO A 537 8.87 -52.54 20.48
N LEU A 538 8.36 -51.52 19.76
CA LEU A 538 8.91 -50.18 19.74
C LEU A 538 8.67 -49.39 21.05
N THR A 539 7.92 -50.01 21.98
CA THR A 539 7.39 -49.31 23.17
C THR A 539 8.34 -49.23 24.35
N THR A 540 9.38 -50.09 24.40
CA THR A 540 10.24 -50.26 25.59
C THR A 540 11.66 -49.76 25.38
N THR A 541 12.10 -49.62 24.16
CA THR A 541 13.49 -49.25 23.83
C THR A 541 13.47 -48.08 22.87
N GLY A 542 14.18 -47.01 23.17
CA GLY A 542 14.27 -45.83 22.26
C GLY A 542 14.86 -46.22 20.90
N LEU A 543 14.40 -45.60 19.82
CA LEU A 543 14.89 -45.85 18.46
C LEU A 543 16.42 -45.75 18.37
N GLN A 544 17.04 -44.83 19.07
CA GLN A 544 18.50 -44.64 19.09
C GLN A 544 19.24 -45.83 19.65
N ASP A 545 18.73 -46.46 20.72
CA ASP A 545 19.34 -47.64 21.32
C ASP A 545 19.21 -48.88 20.41
N ILE A 546 18.05 -49.03 19.77
CA ILE A 546 17.85 -50.11 18.78
C ILE A 546 18.81 -49.93 17.61
N LEU A 547 18.91 -48.74 17.02
CA LEU A 547 19.82 -48.46 15.92
C LEU A 547 21.28 -48.68 16.32
N ARG A 548 21.66 -48.35 17.57
CA ARG A 548 23.00 -48.56 18.10
C ARG A 548 23.35 -50.05 18.21
N ILE A 549 22.42 -50.86 18.71
CA ILE A 549 22.58 -52.31 18.79
C ILE A 549 22.74 -52.90 17.39
N LEU A 550 21.85 -52.51 16.45
CA LEU A 550 21.91 -52.97 15.06
C LEU A 550 23.22 -52.57 14.36
N GLU A 551 23.68 -51.34 14.58
CA GLU A 551 24.97 -50.89 14.06
C GLU A 551 26.14 -51.69 14.62
N GLN A 552 26.14 -51.96 15.91
CA GLN A 552 27.18 -52.78 16.55
C GLN A 552 27.18 -54.21 16.02
N THR A 553 26.02 -54.81 15.88
CA THR A 553 25.88 -56.18 15.30
C THR A 553 26.42 -56.27 13.87
N VAL A 554 26.16 -55.24 13.06
CA VAL A 554 26.71 -55.15 11.68
C VAL A 554 28.23 -54.96 11.69
N ARG A 555 28.76 -54.16 12.63
CA ARG A 555 30.20 -53.93 12.79
C ARG A 555 30.95 -55.20 13.18
N ASP A 556 30.38 -56.00 14.07
CA ASP A 556 31.01 -57.22 14.64
C ASP A 556 30.88 -58.43 13.68
N LEU A 557 30.23 -58.27 12.52
CA LEU A 557 30.15 -59.33 11.52
C LEU A 557 31.55 -59.70 10.98
N PRO A 558 31.90 -61.02 10.99
CA PRO A 558 33.18 -61.48 10.43
C PRO A 558 33.30 -61.16 8.94
N PRO A 559 34.56 -61.02 8.43
CA PRO A 559 34.77 -60.83 6.98
C PRO A 559 34.08 -61.88 6.15
N GLY A 560 33.40 -61.46 5.07
CA GLY A 560 32.64 -62.33 4.16
C GLY A 560 31.19 -62.62 4.56
N LYS A 561 30.77 -62.36 5.80
CA LYS A 561 29.35 -62.42 6.18
C LYS A 561 28.65 -61.08 5.94
N ARG A 562 27.45 -61.13 5.33
CA ARG A 562 26.65 -59.94 4.98
C ARG A 562 25.40 -59.76 5.81
N ILE A 563 24.94 -60.83 6.45
CA ILE A 563 23.68 -60.84 7.20
C ILE A 563 23.94 -61.26 8.65
N ALA A 564 23.37 -60.52 9.59
CA ALA A 564 23.18 -60.93 10.98
C ALA A 564 21.70 -60.85 11.35
N LEU A 565 21.26 -61.79 12.14
CA LEU A 565 19.90 -61.84 12.72
C LEU A 565 20.00 -61.55 14.21
N LEU A 566 19.20 -60.62 14.70
CA LEU A 566 19.05 -60.27 16.12
C LEU A 566 17.73 -60.75 16.67
#